data_a13f075e8b7f7617a8bd76e901cc5402
#
_entry.id   a13f075e8b7f7617a8bd76e901cc5402
#
_cell.length_a   1.000
_cell.length_b   1.000
_cell.length_c   1.000
_cell.angle_alpha   90.00
_cell.angle_beta   90.00
_cell.angle_gamma   90.00
#
_symmetry.space_group_name_H-M   'P 1'
#
loop_
_entity.id
_entity.type
_entity.pdbx_description
1 polymer ?
#
loop_
_entity_poly.entity_id
_entity_poly.type
_entity_poly.pdbx_seq_one_letter_code
_entity_poly.pdbx_strand_id
1 'polypeptide(L)'
;MRFDTRAIHGAQPADPLTGAVNVPIYLSSTFRQEAPNRNRGYVYSRSANPTRHILEDALASVEGGHAGLAFSSGLGALTTLLEAFPSGSRIVSVDDLYGGTWRLFEHHRRQFGVQVEYVDMTETGNVAAALAKEKTDLVYLETPTNPLLRIVDIRAVSRLAHRVGAIVVVDNTFASPANQRPIELGADLVLHSTTKYLGGHSDIIGGALVLKNAKEAERYSWLQNAVGAVPSPFDCFLVLRGLHTLGVRMRAHEASGRAVAEVLESQRKVRAVYYPGRPSHAQYALARRQMDGFGGIVTFDIAGGRSAALRFLRQLRVFTLAESLGGVESLVDHPASMTHASVPKKEREAHGVTDGLIRLSCGIEDPADLADDVRAALRKV
;
A
#
# COMPACT_ATOMS: atom_id res chain seq x y z
N MET A 1 -7.44 -21.77 -6.80
CA MET A 1 -8.26 -20.76 -7.54
C MET A 1 -7.34 -19.71 -8.13
N ARG A 2 -7.65 -19.17 -9.33
CA ARG A 2 -6.98 -17.99 -9.91
C ARG A 2 -7.38 -16.74 -9.13
N PHE A 3 -6.63 -15.63 -9.27
CA PHE A 3 -6.80 -14.44 -8.47
C PHE A 3 -8.24 -13.88 -8.43
N ASP A 4 -8.84 -13.62 -9.60
CA ASP A 4 -10.20 -13.03 -9.68
C ASP A 4 -11.26 -13.91 -8.97
N THR A 5 -11.17 -15.23 -9.15
CA THR A 5 -12.06 -16.17 -8.43
C THR A 5 -11.81 -16.16 -6.93
N ARG A 6 -10.54 -16.05 -6.53
CA ARG A 6 -10.15 -15.98 -5.11
C ARG A 6 -10.61 -14.70 -4.46
N ALA A 7 -10.54 -13.57 -5.15
CA ALA A 7 -11.03 -12.27 -4.67
C ALA A 7 -12.55 -12.27 -4.40
N ILE A 8 -13.32 -13.10 -5.12
CA ILE A 8 -14.77 -13.20 -4.95
C ILE A 8 -15.18 -14.26 -3.94
N HIS A 9 -14.50 -15.42 -3.95
CA HIS A 9 -14.92 -16.61 -3.21
C HIS A 9 -13.93 -17.06 -2.12
N GLY A 10 -12.73 -16.48 -2.08
CA GLY A 10 -11.71 -16.88 -1.13
C GLY A 10 -12.13 -16.50 0.30
N ALA A 11 -12.36 -17.52 1.15
CA ALA A 11 -12.75 -17.36 2.55
C ALA A 11 -14.07 -16.57 2.77
N GLN A 12 -14.96 -16.52 1.81
CA GLN A 12 -16.25 -15.83 1.89
C GLN A 12 -17.42 -16.83 1.67
N PRO A 13 -17.73 -17.67 2.67
CA PRO A 13 -18.86 -18.59 2.58
C PRO A 13 -20.18 -17.83 2.64
N ALA A 14 -21.24 -18.43 2.06
CA ALA A 14 -22.60 -17.94 2.29
C ALA A 14 -22.94 -17.95 3.80
N ASP A 15 -23.76 -17.00 4.23
CA ASP A 15 -24.17 -16.91 5.65
C ASP A 15 -24.86 -18.21 6.12
N PRO A 16 -24.36 -18.89 7.15
CA PRO A 16 -24.88 -20.17 7.58
C PRO A 16 -26.29 -20.08 8.20
N LEU A 17 -26.74 -18.89 8.62
CA LEU A 17 -28.05 -18.70 9.22
C LEU A 17 -29.14 -18.48 8.19
N THR A 18 -28.87 -17.71 7.14
CA THR A 18 -29.87 -17.26 6.17
C THR A 18 -29.62 -17.76 4.76
N GLY A 19 -28.43 -18.26 4.46
CA GLY A 19 -27.99 -18.59 3.11
C GLY A 19 -27.69 -17.35 2.25
N ALA A 20 -27.57 -16.16 2.85
CA ALA A 20 -27.25 -14.95 2.12
C ALA A 20 -25.90 -15.10 1.43
N VAL A 21 -25.86 -14.78 0.12
CA VAL A 21 -24.64 -14.84 -0.70
C VAL A 21 -23.64 -13.76 -0.33
N ASN A 22 -24.15 -12.58 0.06
CA ASN A 22 -23.32 -11.49 0.54
C ASN A 22 -23.16 -11.54 2.06
N VAL A 23 -22.04 -11.05 2.55
CA VAL A 23 -21.67 -11.08 3.98
C VAL A 23 -22.59 -10.17 4.79
N PRO A 24 -23.22 -10.63 5.88
CA PRO A 24 -23.97 -9.78 6.80
C PRO A 24 -23.06 -8.79 7.54
N ILE A 25 -23.63 -7.62 7.88
CA ILE A 25 -22.94 -6.59 8.68
C ILE A 25 -23.37 -6.74 10.14
N TYR A 26 -22.46 -7.17 11.02
CA TYR A 26 -22.71 -7.31 12.46
C TYR A 26 -22.29 -6.03 13.21
N LEU A 27 -23.17 -5.03 13.26
CA LEU A 27 -22.94 -3.76 13.98
C LEU A 27 -23.19 -3.90 15.49
N SER A 28 -22.55 -4.89 16.11
CA SER A 28 -22.65 -5.13 17.56
C SER A 28 -21.30 -4.98 18.22
N SER A 29 -21.25 -4.25 19.35
CA SER A 29 -20.02 -4.16 20.16
C SER A 29 -19.82 -5.38 21.06
N THR A 30 -20.91 -6.07 21.46
CA THR A 30 -20.86 -7.16 22.44
C THR A 30 -21.82 -8.30 22.06
N PHE A 31 -21.49 -9.51 22.51
CA PHE A 31 -22.22 -10.73 22.20
C PHE A 31 -22.59 -11.47 23.48
N ARG A 32 -23.82 -12.04 23.51
CA ARG A 32 -24.32 -12.79 24.66
C ARG A 32 -23.48 -14.05 24.87
N GLN A 33 -23.13 -14.29 26.12
CA GLN A 33 -22.56 -15.57 26.60
C GLN A 33 -23.63 -16.38 27.32
N GLU A 34 -23.56 -17.69 27.21
CA GLU A 34 -24.47 -18.65 27.92
C GLU A 34 -24.07 -18.78 29.40
N ALA A 35 -22.76 -18.67 29.70
CA ALA A 35 -22.14 -18.61 31.00
C ALA A 35 -20.78 -17.93 30.89
N PRO A 36 -20.10 -17.51 31.98
CA PRO A 36 -18.74 -16.96 31.91
C PRO A 36 -17.82 -17.88 31.08
N ASN A 37 -17.19 -17.26 30.03
CA ASN A 37 -16.33 -17.94 29.04
C ASN A 37 -17.02 -19.01 28.15
N ARG A 38 -18.36 -19.14 28.20
CA ARG A 38 -19.12 -20.01 27.32
C ARG A 38 -19.89 -19.20 26.30
N ASN A 39 -19.30 -18.99 25.12
CA ASN A 39 -19.79 -18.16 24.04
C ASN A 39 -19.85 -18.91 22.69
N ARG A 40 -20.35 -18.27 21.65
CA ARG A 40 -20.49 -18.83 20.29
C ARG A 40 -19.37 -18.37 19.35
N GLY A 41 -18.15 -18.13 19.87
CA GLY A 41 -16.99 -17.67 19.11
C GLY A 41 -16.74 -16.17 19.18
N TYR A 42 -17.73 -15.39 19.62
CA TYR A 42 -17.64 -13.94 19.74
C TYR A 42 -18.05 -13.47 21.13
N VAL A 43 -17.30 -12.48 21.65
CA VAL A 43 -17.55 -11.90 23.00
C VAL A 43 -17.68 -10.38 22.89
N TYR A 44 -16.72 -9.75 22.20
CA TYR A 44 -16.61 -8.31 22.07
C TYR A 44 -15.95 -7.93 20.75
N SER A 45 -16.50 -6.95 20.03
CA SER A 45 -16.09 -6.65 18.64
C SER A 45 -14.66 -6.13 18.49
N ARG A 46 -14.04 -5.53 19.54
CA ARG A 46 -12.63 -5.20 19.50
C ARG A 46 -11.76 -6.46 19.38
N SER A 47 -12.11 -7.51 20.12
CA SER A 47 -11.39 -8.80 20.06
C SER A 47 -11.71 -9.56 18.77
N ALA A 48 -13.00 -9.74 18.45
CA ALA A 48 -13.45 -10.41 17.23
C ALA A 48 -14.85 -9.95 16.82
N ASN A 49 -15.05 -9.78 15.50
CA ASN A 49 -16.35 -9.45 14.92
C ASN A 49 -16.57 -10.30 13.67
N PRO A 50 -17.76 -10.89 13.43
CA PRO A 50 -18.00 -11.79 12.30
C PRO A 50 -17.68 -11.17 10.93
N THR A 51 -18.09 -9.91 10.68
CA THR A 51 -17.83 -9.22 9.41
C THR A 51 -16.34 -8.93 9.23
N ARG A 52 -15.65 -8.49 10.30
CA ARG A 52 -14.19 -8.25 10.25
C ARG A 52 -13.42 -9.56 10.03
N HIS A 53 -13.82 -10.63 10.65
CA HIS A 53 -13.17 -11.94 10.49
C HIS A 53 -13.19 -12.41 9.03
N ILE A 54 -14.34 -12.29 8.35
CA ILE A 54 -14.43 -12.62 6.93
C ILE A 54 -13.53 -11.73 6.07
N LEU A 55 -13.41 -10.44 6.38
CA LEU A 55 -12.46 -9.57 5.69
C LEU A 55 -11.02 -10.03 5.93
N GLU A 56 -10.65 -10.35 7.16
CA GLU A 56 -9.32 -10.80 7.55
C GLU A 56 -8.93 -12.09 6.81
N ASP A 57 -9.84 -13.04 6.71
CA ASP A 57 -9.65 -14.29 5.95
C ASP A 57 -9.55 -14.04 4.44
N ALA A 58 -10.37 -13.12 3.89
CA ALA A 58 -10.30 -12.75 2.49
C ALA A 58 -8.97 -12.08 2.12
N LEU A 59 -8.47 -11.17 2.99
CA LEU A 59 -7.16 -10.55 2.83
C LEU A 59 -6.02 -11.57 2.84
N ALA A 60 -6.03 -12.50 3.78
CA ALA A 60 -5.08 -13.61 3.83
C ALA A 60 -5.11 -14.43 2.53
N SER A 61 -6.33 -14.75 2.08
CA SER A 61 -6.54 -15.55 0.87
C SER A 61 -5.97 -14.88 -0.39
N VAL A 62 -6.20 -13.58 -0.60
CA VAL A 62 -5.74 -12.88 -1.83
C VAL A 62 -4.24 -12.63 -1.82
N GLU A 63 -3.62 -12.41 -0.68
CA GLU A 63 -2.16 -12.25 -0.52
C GLU A 63 -1.39 -13.58 -0.45
N GLY A 64 -2.08 -14.69 -0.23
CA GLY A 64 -1.44 -16.00 -0.02
C GLY A 64 -0.78 -16.14 1.35
N GLY A 65 -1.27 -15.41 2.35
CA GLY A 65 -0.80 -15.49 3.74
C GLY A 65 -1.52 -16.56 4.56
N HIS A 66 -1.02 -16.78 5.78
CA HIS A 66 -1.63 -17.66 6.77
C HIS A 66 -2.83 -17.01 7.48
N ALA A 67 -2.71 -15.72 7.80
CA ALA A 67 -3.75 -14.94 8.46
C ALA A 67 -3.72 -13.48 7.99
N GLY A 68 -4.87 -12.83 8.03
CA GLY A 68 -5.03 -11.39 7.83
C GLY A 68 -5.53 -10.73 9.11
N LEU A 69 -5.18 -9.46 9.31
CA LEU A 69 -5.67 -8.61 10.39
C LEU A 69 -6.07 -7.26 9.81
N ALA A 70 -7.27 -6.78 10.14
CA ALA A 70 -7.81 -5.52 9.65
C ALA A 70 -7.70 -4.41 10.71
N PHE A 71 -7.37 -3.20 10.26
CA PHE A 71 -7.11 -2.03 11.09
C PHE A 71 -7.88 -0.80 10.60
N SER A 72 -8.10 0.17 11.49
CA SER A 72 -8.78 1.43 11.19
C SER A 72 -8.02 2.35 10.22
N SER A 73 -6.75 2.08 9.96
CA SER A 73 -5.94 2.77 8.94
C SER A 73 -4.64 2.00 8.65
N GLY A 74 -3.99 2.28 7.51
CA GLY A 74 -2.65 1.74 7.23
C GLY A 74 -1.61 2.13 8.28
N LEU A 75 -1.66 3.37 8.79
CA LEU A 75 -0.79 3.79 9.89
C LEU A 75 -1.16 3.12 11.22
N GLY A 76 -2.44 2.83 11.46
CA GLY A 76 -2.85 2.01 12.62
C GLY A 76 -2.29 0.59 12.57
N ALA A 77 -2.26 -0.01 11.37
CA ALA A 77 -1.62 -1.29 11.14
C ALA A 77 -0.10 -1.22 11.38
N LEU A 78 0.58 -0.20 10.83
CA LEU A 78 2.01 0.00 11.01
C LEU A 78 2.37 0.29 12.48
N THR A 79 1.60 1.12 13.19
CA THR A 79 1.82 1.37 14.61
C THR A 79 1.72 0.07 15.41
N THR A 80 0.67 -0.70 15.19
CA THR A 80 0.51 -2.01 15.85
C THR A 80 1.64 -2.97 15.51
N LEU A 81 2.15 -2.94 14.28
CA LEU A 81 3.32 -3.72 13.88
C LEU A 81 4.55 -3.32 14.70
N LEU A 82 4.78 -2.02 14.87
CA LEU A 82 5.95 -1.50 15.59
C LEU A 82 5.92 -1.83 17.09
N GLU A 83 4.75 -1.98 17.71
CA GLU A 83 4.62 -2.42 19.11
C GLU A 83 5.22 -3.81 19.36
N ALA A 84 5.47 -4.59 18.33
CA ALA A 84 6.16 -5.87 18.44
C ALA A 84 7.68 -5.74 18.67
N PHE A 85 8.25 -4.54 18.52
CA PHE A 85 9.68 -4.30 18.61
C PHE A 85 10.02 -3.46 19.86
N PRO A 86 10.93 -3.93 20.71
CA PRO A 86 11.32 -3.19 21.92
C PRO A 86 12.03 -1.89 21.59
N SER A 87 12.08 -0.98 22.58
CA SER A 87 12.89 0.23 22.50
C SER A 87 14.34 -0.09 22.13
N GLY A 88 14.92 0.72 21.26
CA GLY A 88 16.27 0.52 20.75
C GLY A 88 16.38 -0.46 19.58
N SER A 89 15.28 -1.07 19.13
CA SER A 89 15.29 -1.91 17.91
C SER A 89 15.77 -1.14 16.70
N ARG A 90 16.39 -1.86 15.77
CA ARG A 90 16.91 -1.28 14.52
C ARG A 90 16.06 -1.69 13.31
N ILE A 91 15.66 -0.67 12.55
CA ILE A 91 14.91 -0.77 11.29
C ILE A 91 15.83 -0.34 10.13
N VAL A 92 15.96 -1.18 9.12
CA VAL A 92 16.51 -0.78 7.81
C VAL A 92 15.32 -0.59 6.88
N SER A 93 15.12 0.65 6.40
CA SER A 93 13.96 1.04 5.60
C SER A 93 14.37 1.52 4.22
N VAL A 94 13.52 1.28 3.22
CA VAL A 94 13.67 1.98 1.93
C VAL A 94 13.62 3.49 2.14
N ASP A 95 14.37 4.24 1.35
CA ASP A 95 14.51 5.70 1.47
C ASP A 95 13.38 6.50 0.79
N ASP A 96 12.79 5.95 -0.26
CA ASP A 96 11.64 6.51 -0.97
C ASP A 96 10.36 5.81 -0.48
N LEU A 97 9.68 6.41 0.49
CA LEU A 97 8.52 5.82 1.17
C LEU A 97 7.46 6.86 1.50
N TYR A 98 6.25 6.41 1.80
CA TYR A 98 5.14 7.28 2.17
C TYR A 98 5.51 8.23 3.33
N GLY A 99 5.25 9.53 3.16
CA GLY A 99 5.57 10.54 4.17
C GLY A 99 4.93 10.31 5.55
N GLY A 100 3.80 9.59 5.62
CA GLY A 100 3.19 9.15 6.89
C GLY A 100 4.02 8.10 7.61
N THR A 101 4.58 7.14 6.88
CA THR A 101 5.49 6.11 7.40
C THR A 101 6.77 6.76 7.93
N TRP A 102 7.36 7.68 7.16
CA TRP A 102 8.52 8.44 7.59
C TRP A 102 8.26 9.18 8.91
N ARG A 103 7.14 9.92 9.01
CA ARG A 103 6.76 10.63 10.25
C ARG A 103 6.63 9.69 11.44
N LEU A 104 6.05 8.51 11.24
CA LEU A 104 5.87 7.52 12.31
C LEU A 104 7.22 6.94 12.75
N PHE A 105 8.11 6.61 11.82
CA PHE A 105 9.46 6.13 12.14
C PHE A 105 10.28 7.18 12.89
N GLU A 106 10.24 8.45 12.46
CA GLU A 106 10.90 9.55 13.16
C GLU A 106 10.31 9.83 14.56
N HIS A 107 9.00 9.61 14.73
CA HIS A 107 8.37 9.64 16.06
C HIS A 107 8.92 8.52 16.96
N HIS A 108 8.93 7.28 16.46
CA HIS A 108 9.48 6.14 17.22
C HIS A 108 10.97 6.32 17.53
N ARG A 109 11.75 6.88 16.62
CA ARG A 109 13.15 7.21 16.85
C ARG A 109 13.33 8.15 18.04
N ARG A 110 12.51 9.20 18.13
CA ARG A 110 12.60 10.22 19.18
C ARG A 110 12.05 9.74 20.52
N GLN A 111 10.95 9.01 20.52
CA GLN A 111 10.25 8.63 21.74
C GLN A 111 10.74 7.30 22.33
N PHE A 112 11.11 6.35 21.50
CA PHE A 112 11.43 4.98 21.92
C PHE A 112 12.87 4.57 21.60
N GLY A 113 13.69 5.48 21.06
CA GLY A 113 15.09 5.20 20.72
C GLY A 113 15.26 4.19 19.57
N VAL A 114 14.21 3.94 18.78
CA VAL A 114 14.31 3.07 17.61
C VAL A 114 15.32 3.66 16.63
N GLN A 115 16.24 2.84 16.15
CA GLN A 115 17.21 3.24 15.15
C GLN A 115 16.64 3.00 13.76
N VAL A 116 16.59 4.02 12.91
CA VAL A 116 16.11 3.88 11.53
C VAL A 116 17.21 4.30 10.56
N GLU A 117 17.59 3.38 9.68
CA GLU A 117 18.50 3.65 8.56
C GLU A 117 17.73 3.57 7.25
N TYR A 118 17.70 4.70 6.51
CA TYR A 118 17.09 4.78 5.19
C TYR A 118 18.10 4.44 4.11
N VAL A 119 17.73 3.54 3.20
CA VAL A 119 18.63 2.93 2.21
C VAL A 119 17.98 2.90 0.83
N ASP A 120 18.70 3.29 -0.21
CA ASP A 120 18.27 2.98 -1.58
C ASP A 120 18.33 1.45 -1.80
N MET A 121 17.18 0.81 -1.66
CA MET A 121 17.03 -0.64 -1.78
C MET A 121 16.92 -1.14 -3.23
N THR A 122 16.93 -0.25 -4.22
CA THR A 122 17.00 -0.66 -5.63
C THR A 122 18.33 -1.37 -5.92
N GLU A 123 19.36 -1.05 -5.14
CA GLU A 123 20.67 -1.67 -5.18
C GLU A 123 20.84 -2.62 -3.96
N THR A 124 20.78 -3.92 -4.20
CA THR A 124 20.88 -4.94 -3.12
C THR A 124 22.21 -4.89 -2.35
N GLY A 125 23.26 -4.33 -2.95
CA GLY A 125 24.55 -4.08 -2.30
C GLY A 125 24.43 -3.10 -1.13
N ASN A 126 23.60 -2.07 -1.26
CA ASN A 126 23.35 -1.10 -0.19
C ASN A 126 22.64 -1.77 0.99
N VAL A 127 21.67 -2.65 0.69
CA VAL A 127 20.96 -3.42 1.73
C VAL A 127 21.93 -4.33 2.47
N ALA A 128 22.78 -5.07 1.74
CA ALA A 128 23.80 -5.94 2.34
C ALA A 128 24.77 -5.16 3.23
N ALA A 129 25.21 -3.98 2.78
CA ALA A 129 26.09 -3.10 3.56
C ALA A 129 25.42 -2.59 4.83
N ALA A 130 24.14 -2.17 4.76
CA ALA A 130 23.40 -1.72 5.92
C ALA A 130 23.20 -2.84 6.95
N LEU A 131 22.84 -4.05 6.49
CA LEU A 131 22.63 -5.21 7.35
C LEU A 131 23.91 -5.73 8.01
N ALA A 132 25.08 -5.47 7.42
CA ALA A 132 26.38 -5.87 7.96
C ALA A 132 26.89 -4.97 9.11
N LYS A 133 26.31 -3.77 9.30
CA LYS A 133 26.78 -2.81 10.31
C LYS A 133 26.47 -3.26 11.72
N GLU A 134 25.21 -3.60 11.96
CA GLU A 134 24.69 -3.93 13.29
C GLU A 134 23.50 -4.88 13.17
N LYS A 135 23.11 -5.51 14.30
CA LYS A 135 21.91 -6.34 14.36
C LYS A 135 20.69 -5.53 13.87
N THR A 136 19.96 -6.10 12.94
CA THR A 136 18.73 -5.51 12.41
C THR A 136 17.53 -6.37 12.83
N ASP A 137 16.48 -5.75 13.35
CA ASP A 137 15.28 -6.43 13.81
C ASP A 137 14.20 -6.43 12.71
N LEU A 138 14.12 -5.35 11.92
CA LEU A 138 13.12 -5.15 10.89
C LEU A 138 13.75 -4.60 9.59
N VAL A 139 13.42 -5.20 8.46
CA VAL A 139 13.60 -4.62 7.13
C VAL A 139 12.23 -4.23 6.60
N TYR A 140 12.03 -2.93 6.38
CA TYR A 140 10.78 -2.38 5.86
C TYR A 140 10.97 -1.88 4.44
N LEU A 141 10.17 -2.37 3.52
CA LEU A 141 10.20 -1.90 2.13
C LEU A 141 8.81 -1.60 1.61
N GLU A 142 8.73 -0.58 0.78
CA GLU A 142 7.58 -0.20 -0.02
C GLU A 142 7.97 -0.39 -1.49
N THR A 143 7.19 -1.16 -2.25
CA THR A 143 7.48 -1.40 -3.67
C THR A 143 6.21 -1.76 -4.45
N PRO A 144 5.86 -0.98 -5.50
CA PRO A 144 6.51 0.26 -5.97
C PRO A 144 6.54 1.34 -4.90
N THR A 145 7.61 2.14 -4.85
CA THR A 145 7.79 3.20 -3.85
C THR A 145 6.89 4.42 -4.12
N ASN A 146 6.66 5.25 -3.11
CA ASN A 146 5.86 6.47 -3.23
C ASN A 146 6.72 7.72 -2.93
N PRO A 147 6.94 8.64 -3.88
CA PRO A 147 6.18 8.76 -5.13
C PRO A 147 6.92 8.30 -6.41
N LEU A 148 8.17 7.83 -6.34
CA LEU A 148 9.02 7.61 -7.52
C LEU A 148 8.82 6.26 -8.21
N LEU A 149 7.97 5.39 -7.67
CA LEU A 149 7.64 4.09 -8.25
C LEU A 149 8.86 3.19 -8.51
N ARG A 150 9.91 3.33 -7.70
CA ARG A 150 11.07 2.44 -7.74
C ARG A 150 10.67 1.02 -7.36
N ILE A 151 11.27 0.03 -8.00
CA ILE A 151 11.00 -1.37 -7.71
C ILE A 151 12.19 -1.97 -6.95
N VAL A 152 11.88 -2.56 -5.79
CA VAL A 152 12.83 -3.29 -4.95
C VAL A 152 12.68 -4.78 -5.19
N ASP A 153 13.79 -5.52 -5.33
CA ASP A 153 13.76 -6.98 -5.45
C ASP A 153 13.44 -7.62 -4.10
N ILE A 154 12.16 -7.92 -3.88
CA ILE A 154 11.66 -8.50 -2.63
C ILE A 154 12.39 -9.80 -2.29
N ARG A 155 12.63 -10.68 -3.29
CA ARG A 155 13.30 -11.97 -3.05
C ARG A 155 14.75 -11.80 -2.60
N ALA A 156 15.46 -10.87 -3.23
CA ALA A 156 16.85 -10.61 -2.90
C ALA A 156 16.97 -9.97 -1.51
N VAL A 157 16.15 -8.96 -1.20
CA VAL A 157 16.13 -8.29 0.11
C VAL A 157 15.72 -9.25 1.22
N SER A 158 14.67 -10.05 1.02
CA SER A 158 14.24 -11.04 2.01
C SER A 158 15.34 -12.06 2.33
N ARG A 159 16.06 -12.56 1.32
CA ARG A 159 17.19 -13.48 1.55
C ARG A 159 18.33 -12.84 2.36
N LEU A 160 18.61 -11.56 2.12
CA LEU A 160 19.62 -10.82 2.88
C LEU A 160 19.20 -10.62 4.33
N ALA A 161 17.96 -10.16 4.55
CA ALA A 161 17.38 -9.92 5.86
C ALA A 161 17.32 -11.20 6.72
N HIS A 162 16.84 -12.29 6.16
CA HIS A 162 16.73 -13.56 6.87
C HIS A 162 18.08 -14.14 7.30
N ARG A 163 19.18 -13.89 6.56
CA ARG A 163 20.51 -14.32 6.99
C ARG A 163 20.97 -13.70 8.29
N VAL A 164 20.49 -12.52 8.62
CA VAL A 164 20.78 -11.80 9.87
C VAL A 164 19.65 -11.92 10.90
N GLY A 165 18.61 -12.69 10.60
CA GLY A 165 17.46 -12.92 11.49
C GLY A 165 16.46 -11.76 11.55
N ALA A 166 16.52 -10.81 10.62
CA ALA A 166 15.58 -9.70 10.55
C ALA A 166 14.24 -10.12 9.91
N ILE A 167 13.14 -9.58 10.44
CA ILE A 167 11.79 -9.73 9.87
C ILE A 167 11.65 -8.80 8.65
N VAL A 168 10.99 -9.28 7.59
CA VAL A 168 10.75 -8.50 6.37
C VAL A 168 9.28 -8.12 6.26
N VAL A 169 9.03 -6.81 6.21
CA VAL A 169 7.70 -6.23 5.98
C VAL A 169 7.69 -5.51 4.63
N VAL A 170 6.69 -5.82 3.82
CA VAL A 170 6.45 -5.16 2.53
C VAL A 170 5.15 -4.38 2.57
N ASP A 171 5.21 -3.08 2.39
CA ASP A 171 4.03 -2.29 2.07
C ASP A 171 3.67 -2.51 0.59
N ASN A 172 2.58 -3.24 0.36
CA ASN A 172 2.10 -3.63 -0.97
C ASN A 172 0.93 -2.77 -1.46
N THR A 173 0.73 -1.60 -0.85
CA THR A 173 -0.42 -0.72 -1.11
C THR A 173 -0.51 -0.32 -2.59
N PHE A 174 0.61 0.03 -3.25
CA PHE A 174 0.62 0.49 -4.64
C PHE A 174 0.42 -0.63 -5.67
N ALA A 175 0.97 -1.81 -5.41
CA ALA A 175 0.78 -2.95 -6.31
C ALA A 175 -0.57 -3.64 -6.10
N SER A 176 -1.04 -3.75 -4.88
CA SER A 176 -2.13 -4.63 -4.44
C SER A 176 -1.83 -6.13 -4.68
N PRO A 177 -2.56 -7.05 -4.04
CA PRO A 177 -2.36 -8.49 -4.25
C PRO A 177 -2.71 -8.96 -5.68
N ALA A 178 -3.43 -8.13 -6.45
CA ALA A 178 -3.69 -8.43 -7.84
C ALA A 178 -2.43 -8.39 -8.72
N ASN A 179 -1.50 -7.48 -8.40
CA ASN A 179 -0.29 -7.28 -9.19
C ASN A 179 0.97 -7.84 -8.54
N GLN A 180 1.01 -8.01 -7.21
CA GLN A 180 2.20 -8.50 -6.51
C GLN A 180 1.80 -9.19 -5.19
N ARG A 181 2.41 -10.31 -4.87
CA ARG A 181 2.17 -11.08 -3.63
C ARG A 181 3.48 -11.28 -2.89
N PRO A 182 3.85 -10.36 -1.99
CA PRO A 182 5.15 -10.36 -1.32
C PRO A 182 5.42 -11.61 -0.47
N ILE A 183 4.40 -12.24 0.12
CA ILE A 183 4.56 -13.50 0.86
C ILE A 183 5.18 -14.59 -0.04
N GLU A 184 4.71 -14.73 -1.28
CA GLU A 184 5.24 -15.69 -2.26
C GLU A 184 6.68 -15.34 -2.69
N LEU A 185 7.08 -14.08 -2.47
CA LEU A 185 8.42 -13.56 -2.78
C LEU A 185 9.39 -13.60 -1.60
N GLY A 186 8.92 -14.01 -0.41
CA GLY A 186 9.76 -14.19 0.76
C GLY A 186 9.50 -13.25 1.92
N ALA A 187 8.63 -12.26 1.80
CA ALA A 187 8.23 -11.41 2.91
C ALA A 187 7.62 -12.21 4.06
N ASP A 188 7.77 -11.74 5.29
CA ASP A 188 7.17 -12.33 6.48
C ASP A 188 5.80 -11.72 6.77
N LEU A 189 5.66 -10.41 6.52
CA LEU A 189 4.43 -9.65 6.67
C LEU A 189 4.21 -8.75 5.45
N VAL A 190 2.93 -8.57 5.10
CA VAL A 190 2.50 -7.59 4.10
C VAL A 190 1.61 -6.57 4.77
N LEU A 191 1.90 -5.30 4.55
CA LEU A 191 1.10 -4.17 5.01
C LEU A 191 0.31 -3.58 3.85
N HIS A 192 -0.92 -3.16 4.12
CA HIS A 192 -1.74 -2.40 3.20
C HIS A 192 -2.43 -1.22 3.87
N SER A 193 -2.55 -0.12 3.14
CA SER A 193 -3.66 0.80 3.31
C SER A 193 -4.85 0.29 2.50
N THR A 194 -5.86 -0.27 3.16
CA THR A 194 -7.09 -0.72 2.46
C THR A 194 -7.92 0.45 1.93
N THR A 195 -7.62 1.67 2.37
CA THR A 195 -8.11 2.96 1.85
C THR A 195 -7.93 3.10 0.33
N LYS A 196 -6.89 2.43 -0.24
CA LYS A 196 -6.44 2.58 -1.62
C LYS A 196 -7.13 1.54 -2.52
N TYR A 197 -6.41 0.86 -3.39
CA TYR A 197 -6.95 -0.10 -4.35
C TYR A 197 -7.86 -1.19 -3.75
N LEU A 198 -7.61 -1.62 -2.50
CA LEU A 198 -8.42 -2.67 -1.87
C LEU A 198 -9.87 -2.21 -1.65
N GLY A 199 -10.09 -1.03 -1.08
CA GLY A 199 -11.40 -0.38 -1.01
C GLY A 199 -11.84 0.14 -2.38
N GLY A 200 -11.00 0.96 -3.00
CA GLY A 200 -11.07 1.38 -4.39
C GLY A 200 -12.17 2.37 -4.76
N HIS A 201 -12.90 2.95 -3.79
CA HIS A 201 -14.05 3.81 -4.04
C HIS A 201 -14.00 5.12 -3.24
N SER A 202 -12.86 5.46 -2.63
CA SER A 202 -12.62 6.69 -1.86
C SER A 202 -13.63 6.94 -0.73
N ASP A 203 -14.23 5.89 -0.18
CA ASP A 203 -15.33 5.91 0.79
C ASP A 203 -14.97 5.32 2.15
N ILE A 204 -13.73 4.79 2.33
CA ILE A 204 -13.26 4.23 3.58
C ILE A 204 -11.83 4.65 3.91
N ILE A 205 -11.49 4.61 5.21
CA ILE A 205 -10.11 4.57 5.70
C ILE A 205 -9.90 3.25 6.41
N GLY A 206 -8.83 2.54 6.04
CA GLY A 206 -8.53 1.25 6.64
C GLY A 206 -7.09 0.79 6.39
N GLY A 207 -6.71 -0.26 7.09
CA GLY A 207 -5.41 -0.91 6.95
C GLY A 207 -5.50 -2.41 7.10
N ALA A 208 -4.44 -3.11 6.72
CA ALA A 208 -4.32 -4.54 6.92
C ALA A 208 -2.88 -4.96 7.14
N LEU A 209 -2.70 -6.04 7.91
CA LEU A 209 -1.49 -6.86 7.94
C LEU A 209 -1.86 -8.26 7.47
N VAL A 210 -1.06 -8.83 6.59
CA VAL A 210 -1.14 -10.23 6.21
C VAL A 210 0.15 -10.93 6.64
N LEU A 211 0.01 -12.07 7.29
CA LEU A 211 1.03 -12.75 8.08
C LEU A 211 1.32 -14.12 7.46
N LYS A 212 2.60 -14.45 7.33
CA LYS A 212 3.06 -15.65 6.63
C LYS A 212 2.81 -16.94 7.43
N ASN A 213 2.85 -16.89 8.76
CA ASN A 213 2.83 -18.06 9.60
C ASN A 213 2.02 -17.88 10.89
N ALA A 214 1.69 -19.00 11.55
CA ALA A 214 0.85 -19.04 12.76
C ALA A 214 1.46 -18.27 13.95
N LYS A 215 2.79 -18.31 14.12
CA LYS A 215 3.46 -17.62 15.23
C LYS A 215 3.28 -16.12 15.16
N GLU A 216 3.48 -15.55 13.98
CA GLU A 216 3.25 -14.11 13.77
C GLU A 216 1.75 -13.79 13.86
N ALA A 217 0.87 -14.66 13.37
CA ALA A 217 -0.57 -14.47 13.49
C ALA A 217 -1.01 -14.35 14.96
N GLU A 218 -0.58 -15.24 15.83
CA GLU A 218 -0.87 -15.19 17.28
C GLU A 218 -0.37 -13.89 17.92
N ARG A 219 0.90 -13.53 17.65
CA ARG A 219 1.54 -12.34 18.20
C ARG A 219 0.80 -11.05 17.79
N TYR A 220 0.52 -10.89 16.51
CA TYR A 220 -0.09 -9.67 16.00
C TYR A 220 -1.60 -9.60 16.24
N SER A 221 -2.31 -10.72 16.36
CA SER A 221 -3.72 -10.75 16.81
C SER A 221 -3.84 -10.25 18.24
N TRP A 222 -2.92 -10.65 19.11
CA TRP A 222 -2.87 -10.14 20.48
C TRP A 222 -2.62 -8.63 20.51
N LEU A 223 -1.65 -8.14 19.71
CA LEU A 223 -1.35 -6.71 19.59
C LEU A 223 -2.52 -5.93 19.00
N GLN A 224 -3.20 -6.44 17.97
CA GLN A 224 -4.39 -5.79 17.40
C GLN A 224 -5.46 -5.57 18.47
N ASN A 225 -5.73 -6.58 19.29
CA ASN A 225 -6.69 -6.47 20.39
C ASN A 225 -6.21 -5.52 21.51
N ALA A 226 -4.91 -5.53 21.85
CA ALA A 226 -4.33 -4.71 22.90
C ALA A 226 -4.30 -3.21 22.51
N VAL A 227 -3.84 -2.89 21.30
CA VAL A 227 -3.80 -1.53 20.75
C VAL A 227 -5.21 -1.03 20.43
N GLY A 228 -6.08 -1.92 19.92
CA GLY A 228 -7.48 -1.62 19.68
C GLY A 228 -7.77 -0.82 18.41
N ALA A 229 -6.81 -0.67 17.50
CA ALA A 229 -6.97 0.06 16.23
C ALA A 229 -7.77 -0.73 15.17
N VAL A 230 -8.91 -1.29 15.56
CA VAL A 230 -9.77 -2.11 14.69
C VAL A 230 -10.75 -1.25 13.89
N PRO A 231 -11.11 -1.66 12.63
CA PRO A 231 -12.07 -0.95 11.82
C PRO A 231 -13.52 -1.25 12.24
N SER A 232 -14.43 -0.38 11.83
CA SER A 232 -15.88 -0.63 11.91
C SER A 232 -16.27 -1.84 11.05
N PRO A 233 -17.27 -2.66 11.48
CA PRO A 233 -17.83 -3.72 10.63
C PRO A 233 -18.39 -3.20 9.28
N PHE A 234 -18.87 -1.97 9.24
CA PHE A 234 -19.34 -1.35 8.02
C PHE A 234 -18.18 -1.09 7.04
N ASP A 235 -17.06 -0.56 7.53
CA ASP A 235 -15.86 -0.36 6.71
C ASP A 235 -15.30 -1.71 6.23
N CYS A 236 -15.34 -2.73 7.08
CA CYS A 236 -14.95 -4.10 6.68
C CYS A 236 -15.80 -4.61 5.50
N PHE A 237 -17.12 -4.39 5.54
CA PHE A 237 -18.04 -4.76 4.47
C PHE A 237 -17.71 -4.00 3.16
N LEU A 238 -17.42 -2.70 3.23
CA LEU A 238 -17.05 -1.91 2.05
C LEU A 238 -15.73 -2.38 1.44
N VAL A 239 -14.74 -2.73 2.26
CA VAL A 239 -13.48 -3.31 1.76
C VAL A 239 -13.73 -4.67 1.09
N LEU A 240 -14.53 -5.56 1.69
CA LEU A 240 -14.93 -6.83 1.07
C LEU A 240 -15.57 -6.62 -0.29
N ARG A 241 -16.52 -5.67 -0.38
CA ARG A 241 -17.16 -5.29 -1.63
C ARG A 241 -16.15 -4.78 -2.65
N GLY A 242 -15.18 -3.97 -2.23
CA GLY A 242 -14.06 -3.50 -3.05
C GLY A 242 -13.20 -4.65 -3.59
N LEU A 243 -12.87 -5.63 -2.74
CA LEU A 243 -12.07 -6.80 -3.12
C LEU A 243 -12.70 -7.60 -4.27
N HIS A 244 -14.02 -7.76 -4.31
CA HIS A 244 -14.72 -8.53 -5.34
C HIS A 244 -14.43 -8.01 -6.76
N THR A 245 -14.13 -6.73 -6.91
CA THR A 245 -13.85 -6.09 -8.20
C THR A 245 -12.38 -5.72 -8.39
N LEU A 246 -11.51 -6.07 -7.45
CA LEU A 246 -10.11 -5.65 -7.48
C LEU A 246 -9.40 -6.01 -8.79
N GLY A 247 -9.53 -7.26 -9.25
CA GLY A 247 -8.85 -7.71 -10.48
C GLY A 247 -9.28 -6.94 -11.72
N VAL A 248 -10.59 -6.71 -11.92
CA VAL A 248 -11.08 -5.94 -13.07
C VAL A 248 -10.68 -4.48 -12.98
N ARG A 249 -10.72 -3.87 -11.78
CA ARG A 249 -10.28 -2.48 -11.57
C ARG A 249 -8.78 -2.33 -11.84
N MET A 250 -7.94 -3.24 -11.34
CA MET A 250 -6.49 -3.15 -11.56
C MET A 250 -6.12 -3.24 -13.04
N ARG A 251 -6.80 -4.05 -13.85
CA ARG A 251 -6.61 -4.09 -15.31
C ARG A 251 -7.02 -2.76 -15.98
N ALA A 252 -8.14 -2.16 -15.55
CA ALA A 252 -8.57 -0.86 -16.07
C ALA A 252 -7.60 0.27 -15.64
N HIS A 253 -7.19 0.31 -14.38
CA HIS A 253 -6.18 1.24 -13.89
C HIS A 253 -4.87 1.15 -14.69
N GLU A 254 -4.42 -0.07 -15.00
CA GLU A 254 -3.20 -0.27 -15.80
C GLU A 254 -3.37 0.24 -17.24
N ALA A 255 -4.51 0.00 -17.87
CA ALA A 255 -4.79 0.53 -19.21
C ALA A 255 -4.72 2.07 -19.22
N SER A 256 -5.34 2.71 -18.23
CA SER A 256 -5.28 4.17 -18.01
C SER A 256 -3.86 4.66 -17.75
N GLY A 257 -3.13 4.00 -16.85
CA GLY A 257 -1.74 4.35 -16.53
C GLY A 257 -0.81 4.26 -17.72
N ARG A 258 -0.95 3.22 -18.57
CA ARG A 258 -0.18 3.07 -19.80
C ARG A 258 -0.45 4.18 -20.80
N ALA A 259 -1.71 4.52 -21.05
CA ALA A 259 -2.10 5.58 -21.99
C ALA A 259 -1.57 6.95 -21.54
N VAL A 260 -1.67 7.26 -20.25
CA VAL A 260 -1.16 8.50 -19.67
C VAL A 260 0.38 8.56 -19.72
N ALA A 261 1.07 7.48 -19.35
CA ALA A 261 2.53 7.41 -19.40
C ALA A 261 3.06 7.61 -20.83
N GLU A 262 2.41 7.03 -21.84
CA GLU A 262 2.78 7.20 -23.24
C GLU A 262 2.66 8.67 -23.71
N VAL A 263 1.57 9.34 -23.32
CA VAL A 263 1.42 10.78 -23.59
C VAL A 263 2.53 11.58 -22.96
N LEU A 264 2.83 11.33 -21.68
CA LEU A 264 3.86 12.05 -20.93
C LEU A 264 5.26 11.89 -21.55
N GLU A 265 5.63 10.66 -21.96
CA GLU A 265 6.93 10.40 -22.62
C GLU A 265 7.10 11.14 -23.95
N SER A 266 6.00 11.43 -24.65
CA SER A 266 6.02 12.17 -25.93
C SER A 266 6.19 13.69 -25.77
N GLN A 267 6.13 14.22 -24.55
CA GLN A 267 6.07 15.67 -24.30
C GLN A 267 7.44 16.28 -23.96
N ARG A 268 7.89 17.27 -24.73
CA ARG A 268 9.18 17.97 -24.51
C ARG A 268 9.30 18.69 -23.15
N LYS A 269 8.17 19.02 -22.52
CA LYS A 269 8.12 19.68 -21.21
C LYS A 269 8.26 18.70 -20.03
N VAL A 270 8.20 17.41 -20.29
CA VAL A 270 8.37 16.34 -19.30
C VAL A 270 9.85 15.92 -19.33
N ARG A 271 10.50 15.98 -18.17
CA ARG A 271 11.92 15.63 -18.00
C ARG A 271 12.11 14.12 -17.76
N ALA A 272 11.21 13.54 -16.98
CA ALA A 272 11.24 12.13 -16.62
C ALA A 272 9.82 11.62 -16.37
N VAL A 273 9.59 10.35 -16.71
CA VAL A 273 8.35 9.61 -16.41
C VAL A 273 8.73 8.38 -15.61
N TYR A 274 8.09 8.20 -14.48
CA TYR A 274 8.26 7.04 -13.62
C TYR A 274 7.00 6.19 -13.73
N TYR A 275 7.08 5.09 -14.44
CA TYR A 275 6.01 4.10 -14.57
C TYR A 275 6.61 2.71 -14.84
N PRO A 276 6.47 1.75 -13.91
CA PRO A 276 7.11 0.44 -14.02
C PRO A 276 6.72 -0.37 -15.26
N GLY A 277 5.60 -0.04 -15.89
CA GLY A 277 5.11 -0.67 -17.11
C GLY A 277 5.76 -0.21 -18.42
N ARG A 278 6.75 0.70 -18.38
CA ARG A 278 7.44 1.23 -19.58
C ARG A 278 8.88 0.74 -19.64
N PRO A 279 9.40 0.40 -20.83
CA PRO A 279 10.81 -0.01 -21.00
C PRO A 279 11.83 1.05 -20.56
N SER A 280 11.42 2.32 -20.53
CA SER A 280 12.21 3.46 -20.04
C SER A 280 12.45 3.46 -18.52
N HIS A 281 11.66 2.70 -17.77
CA HIS A 281 11.81 2.61 -16.31
C HIS A 281 13.06 1.82 -15.92
N ALA A 282 13.86 2.35 -14.99
CA ALA A 282 15.16 1.77 -14.61
C ALA A 282 15.06 0.29 -14.16
N GLN A 283 14.00 -0.06 -13.42
CA GLN A 283 13.77 -1.43 -12.93
C GLN A 283 12.72 -2.20 -13.75
N TYR A 284 12.47 -1.85 -15.03
CA TYR A 284 11.46 -2.50 -15.87
C TYR A 284 11.60 -4.04 -15.93
N ALA A 285 12.83 -4.54 -16.11
CA ALA A 285 13.08 -5.97 -16.18
C ALA A 285 12.75 -6.69 -14.85
N LEU A 286 13.01 -6.04 -13.72
CA LEU A 286 12.64 -6.55 -12.39
C LEU A 286 11.12 -6.51 -12.20
N ALA A 287 10.47 -5.40 -12.52
CA ALA A 287 9.01 -5.25 -12.44
C ALA A 287 8.29 -6.36 -13.22
N ARG A 288 8.70 -6.61 -14.47
CA ARG A 288 8.15 -7.71 -15.29
C ARG A 288 8.34 -9.11 -14.72
N ARG A 289 9.37 -9.33 -13.94
CA ARG A 289 9.65 -10.64 -13.31
C ARG A 289 8.91 -10.81 -11.98
N GLN A 290 8.66 -9.70 -11.26
CA GLN A 290 8.14 -9.71 -9.89
C GLN A 290 6.64 -9.44 -9.83
N MET A 291 6.09 -8.69 -10.80
CA MET A 291 4.72 -8.20 -10.79
C MET A 291 3.90 -8.81 -11.94
N ASP A 292 2.62 -9.06 -11.69
CA ASP A 292 1.64 -9.53 -12.70
C ASP A 292 1.00 -8.37 -13.47
N GLY A 293 1.17 -7.12 -13.00
CA GLY A 293 0.70 -5.89 -13.62
C GLY A 293 1.35 -4.67 -12.95
N PHE A 294 1.20 -3.49 -13.55
CA PHE A 294 1.95 -2.29 -13.16
C PHE A 294 1.11 -1.18 -12.53
N GLY A 295 -0.22 -1.40 -12.43
CA GLY A 295 -1.17 -0.48 -11.81
C GLY A 295 -1.38 0.84 -12.55
N GLY A 296 -2.07 1.78 -11.90
CA GLY A 296 -2.48 3.05 -12.47
C GLY A 296 -1.75 4.29 -11.96
N ILE A 297 -0.69 4.14 -11.16
CA ILE A 297 0.07 5.29 -10.67
C ILE A 297 1.15 5.65 -11.66
N VAL A 298 1.17 6.91 -12.08
CA VAL A 298 2.19 7.48 -12.97
C VAL A 298 2.76 8.73 -12.32
N THR A 299 4.05 8.79 -12.15
CA THR A 299 4.75 9.99 -11.64
C THR A 299 5.61 10.57 -12.75
N PHE A 300 5.68 11.90 -12.82
CA PHE A 300 6.55 12.58 -13.80
C PHE A 300 7.10 13.88 -13.24
N ASP A 301 8.25 14.31 -13.78
CA ASP A 301 8.86 15.60 -13.47
C ASP A 301 8.69 16.57 -14.65
N ILE A 302 8.09 17.74 -14.37
CA ILE A 302 7.84 18.76 -15.39
C ILE A 302 8.94 19.84 -15.40
N ALA A 303 9.39 20.23 -16.57
CA ALA A 303 10.32 21.35 -16.74
C ALA A 303 9.69 22.66 -16.25
N GLY A 304 10.48 23.51 -15.56
CA GLY A 304 10.00 24.76 -14.98
C GLY A 304 9.59 24.66 -13.51
N GLY A 305 9.78 23.48 -12.88
CA GLY A 305 9.66 23.28 -11.44
C GLY A 305 8.25 23.61 -10.90
N ARG A 306 8.17 24.09 -9.67
CA ARG A 306 6.91 24.33 -8.96
C ARG A 306 5.91 25.19 -9.75
N SER A 307 6.39 26.26 -10.44
CA SER A 307 5.50 27.15 -11.18
C SER A 307 4.81 26.42 -12.34
N ALA A 308 5.55 25.59 -13.07
CA ALA A 308 5.02 24.76 -14.15
C ALA A 308 4.06 23.70 -13.63
N ALA A 309 4.42 23.01 -12.53
CA ALA A 309 3.57 22.04 -11.88
C ALA A 309 2.23 22.65 -11.46
N LEU A 310 2.22 23.79 -10.78
CA LEU A 310 0.99 24.46 -10.37
C LEU A 310 0.14 24.96 -11.56
N ARG A 311 0.76 25.37 -12.68
CA ARG A 311 -0.01 25.69 -13.90
C ARG A 311 -0.65 24.44 -14.48
N PHE A 312 0.09 23.33 -14.58
CA PHE A 312 -0.43 22.06 -15.07
C PHE A 312 -1.64 21.61 -14.26
N LEU A 313 -1.54 21.56 -12.93
CA LEU A 313 -2.62 21.14 -12.03
C LEU A 313 -3.92 21.91 -12.22
N ARG A 314 -3.83 23.23 -12.48
CA ARG A 314 -5.00 24.10 -12.71
C ARG A 314 -5.69 23.87 -14.06
N GLN A 315 -5.05 23.17 -14.99
CA GLN A 315 -5.60 22.95 -16.34
C GLN A 315 -6.29 21.60 -16.48
N LEU A 316 -6.08 20.69 -15.54
CA LEU A 316 -6.75 19.40 -15.54
C LEU A 316 -8.26 19.56 -15.30
N ARG A 317 -9.05 18.70 -15.96
CA ARG A 317 -10.52 18.70 -15.93
C ARG A 317 -11.10 17.38 -15.43
N VAL A 318 -10.42 16.28 -15.71
CA VAL A 318 -10.82 14.93 -15.28
C VAL A 318 -10.08 14.56 -14.00
N PHE A 319 -8.76 14.77 -13.97
CA PHE A 319 -8.00 14.55 -12.74
C PHE A 319 -8.33 15.57 -11.67
N THR A 320 -8.79 15.09 -10.51
CA THR A 320 -9.08 15.94 -9.34
C THR A 320 -7.82 16.13 -8.49
N LEU A 321 -7.49 17.39 -8.15
CA LEU A 321 -6.41 17.70 -7.22
C LEU A 321 -6.84 17.31 -5.80
N ALA A 322 -6.33 16.19 -5.30
CA ALA A 322 -6.62 15.67 -3.97
C ALA A 322 -5.52 14.72 -3.49
N GLU A 323 -5.41 14.56 -2.19
CA GLU A 323 -4.61 13.49 -1.60
C GLU A 323 -5.33 12.14 -1.78
N SER A 324 -4.60 11.06 -1.71
CA SER A 324 -5.00 9.69 -1.88
C SER A 324 -4.67 9.14 -3.28
N LEU A 325 -5.11 7.92 -3.56
CA LEU A 325 -4.88 7.20 -4.81
C LEU A 325 -5.71 5.91 -4.85
N GLY A 326 -5.79 5.29 -6.03
CA GLY A 326 -6.34 3.94 -6.19
C GLY A 326 -7.85 3.85 -6.11
N GLY A 327 -8.55 4.99 -6.09
CA GLY A 327 -10.00 5.08 -6.31
C GLY A 327 -10.36 4.90 -7.78
N VAL A 328 -11.65 4.68 -8.06
CA VAL A 328 -12.19 4.58 -9.42
C VAL A 328 -12.04 5.87 -10.20
N GLU A 329 -12.05 7.02 -9.51
CA GLU A 329 -11.79 8.35 -10.04
C GLU A 329 -10.30 8.66 -10.15
N SER A 330 -9.93 9.48 -11.13
CA SER A 330 -8.55 9.94 -11.33
C SER A 330 -8.20 11.09 -10.41
N LEU A 331 -7.09 10.94 -9.68
CA LEU A 331 -6.56 11.95 -8.76
C LEU A 331 -5.17 12.41 -9.18
N VAL A 332 -4.83 13.64 -8.81
CA VAL A 332 -3.49 14.20 -8.97
C VAL A 332 -3.02 14.84 -7.68
N ASP A 333 -1.76 14.66 -7.34
CA ASP A 333 -1.12 15.41 -6.26
C ASP A 333 0.26 15.99 -6.68
N HIS A 334 0.70 16.98 -5.91
CA HIS A 334 2.02 17.57 -5.98
C HIS A 334 2.80 17.14 -4.72
N PRO A 335 3.60 16.06 -4.78
CA PRO A 335 4.22 15.48 -3.59
C PRO A 335 4.96 16.49 -2.72
N ALA A 336 5.69 17.40 -3.35
CA ALA A 336 6.49 18.41 -2.66
C ALA A 336 5.71 19.37 -1.75
N SER A 337 4.42 19.62 -2.03
CA SER A 337 3.57 20.53 -1.23
C SER A 337 2.38 19.85 -0.56
N MET A 338 2.19 18.54 -0.77
CA MET A 338 1.09 17.75 -0.22
C MET A 338 1.64 16.55 0.57
N THR A 339 1.74 15.38 -0.01
CA THR A 339 2.08 14.13 0.68
C THR A 339 3.45 14.09 1.34
N HIS A 340 4.44 14.86 0.84
CA HIS A 340 5.81 14.96 1.36
C HIS A 340 6.14 16.35 1.92
N ALA A 341 5.15 17.20 2.16
CA ALA A 341 5.36 18.56 2.69
C ALA A 341 6.04 18.59 4.08
N SER A 342 5.93 17.51 4.85
CA SER A 342 6.58 17.37 6.16
C SER A 342 8.06 16.98 6.08
N VAL A 343 8.54 16.51 4.92
CA VAL A 343 9.95 16.17 4.70
C VAL A 343 10.73 17.43 4.33
N PRO A 344 11.87 17.73 4.99
CA PRO A 344 12.67 18.90 4.65
C PRO A 344 13.07 18.93 3.17
N LYS A 345 13.00 20.11 2.53
CA LYS A 345 13.24 20.27 1.08
C LYS A 345 14.55 19.63 0.61
N LYS A 346 15.65 19.85 1.35
CA LYS A 346 16.96 19.31 1.01
C LYS A 346 16.94 17.76 1.01
N GLU A 347 16.24 17.17 1.94
CA GLU A 347 16.13 15.72 2.11
C GLU A 347 15.28 15.10 0.99
N ARG A 348 14.08 15.64 0.72
CA ARG A 348 13.22 15.14 -0.35
C ARG A 348 13.83 15.29 -1.75
N GLU A 349 14.56 16.41 -2.01
CA GLU A 349 15.25 16.61 -3.30
C GLU A 349 16.45 15.67 -3.46
N ALA A 350 17.16 15.33 -2.38
CA ALA A 350 18.22 14.33 -2.40
C ALA A 350 17.70 12.94 -2.79
N HIS A 351 16.45 12.62 -2.46
CA HIS A 351 15.78 11.38 -2.85
C HIS A 351 15.01 11.48 -4.18
N GLY A 352 15.09 12.62 -4.90
CA GLY A 352 14.49 12.81 -6.23
C GLY A 352 13.08 13.41 -6.23
N VAL A 353 12.52 13.77 -5.07
CA VAL A 353 11.22 14.45 -4.98
C VAL A 353 11.40 15.94 -5.19
N THR A 354 11.43 16.36 -6.47
CA THR A 354 11.64 17.73 -6.90
C THR A 354 10.39 18.60 -6.75
N ASP A 355 10.55 19.92 -6.88
CA ASP A 355 9.42 20.87 -6.95
C ASP A 355 8.61 20.77 -8.27
N GLY A 356 9.10 20.04 -9.28
CA GLY A 356 8.40 19.76 -10.53
C GLY A 356 7.70 18.41 -10.58
N LEU A 357 7.83 17.61 -9.52
CA LEU A 357 7.28 16.27 -9.48
C LEU A 357 5.76 16.29 -9.29
N ILE A 358 5.05 15.52 -10.11
CA ILE A 358 3.60 15.35 -10.08
C ILE A 358 3.30 13.85 -10.09
N ARG A 359 2.39 13.40 -9.22
CA ARG A 359 1.90 12.03 -9.20
C ARG A 359 0.43 11.99 -9.66
N LEU A 360 0.15 11.19 -10.66
CA LEU A 360 -1.19 10.88 -11.17
C LEU A 360 -1.61 9.50 -10.66
N SER A 361 -2.77 9.42 -10.07
CA SER A 361 -3.49 8.16 -9.81
C SER A 361 -4.56 8.02 -10.87
N CYS A 362 -4.27 7.30 -11.94
CA CYS A 362 -5.22 7.07 -13.02
C CYS A 362 -6.34 6.14 -12.53
N GLY A 363 -7.56 6.60 -12.63
CA GLY A 363 -8.77 5.84 -12.32
C GLY A 363 -9.14 4.85 -13.42
N ILE A 364 -10.42 4.51 -13.48
CA ILE A 364 -10.97 3.56 -14.45
C ILE A 364 -11.88 4.25 -15.49
N GLU A 365 -11.78 5.56 -15.63
CA GLU A 365 -12.39 6.32 -16.72
C GLU A 365 -11.82 5.85 -18.07
N ASP A 366 -12.38 6.33 -19.17
CA ASP A 366 -11.84 6.01 -20.50
C ASP A 366 -10.37 6.46 -20.60
N PRO A 367 -9.45 5.55 -20.93
CA PRO A 367 -8.02 5.88 -21.02
C PRO A 367 -7.69 7.01 -22.01
N ALA A 368 -8.50 7.17 -23.07
CA ALA A 368 -8.31 8.23 -24.06
C ALA A 368 -8.68 9.60 -23.49
N ASP A 369 -9.74 9.70 -22.68
CA ASP A 369 -10.13 10.93 -22.01
C ASP A 369 -9.06 11.39 -21.02
N LEU A 370 -8.47 10.47 -20.24
CA LEU A 370 -7.37 10.76 -19.33
C LEU A 370 -6.11 11.24 -20.06
N ALA A 371 -5.76 10.58 -21.16
CA ALA A 371 -4.64 10.94 -22.01
C ALA A 371 -4.84 12.34 -22.64
N ASP A 372 -6.05 12.65 -23.08
CA ASP A 372 -6.39 13.94 -23.67
C ASP A 372 -6.40 15.07 -22.65
N ASP A 373 -6.88 14.83 -21.42
CA ASP A 373 -6.83 15.80 -20.32
C ASP A 373 -5.38 16.20 -20.00
N VAL A 374 -4.50 15.20 -19.83
CA VAL A 374 -3.06 15.42 -19.58
C VAL A 374 -2.40 16.18 -20.75
N ARG A 375 -2.70 15.78 -21.99
CA ARG A 375 -2.16 16.45 -23.19
C ARG A 375 -2.64 17.91 -23.29
N ALA A 376 -3.90 18.17 -23.03
CA ALA A 376 -4.47 19.52 -23.04
C ALA A 376 -3.87 20.40 -21.95
N ALA A 377 -3.70 19.87 -20.74
CA ALA A 377 -3.07 20.57 -19.63
C ALA A 377 -1.61 20.96 -19.95
N LEU A 378 -0.81 20.03 -20.50
CA LEU A 378 0.59 20.26 -20.85
C LEU A 378 0.79 21.33 -21.95
N ARG A 379 -0.17 21.51 -22.85
CA ARG A 379 -0.12 22.57 -23.88
C ARG A 379 -0.13 23.99 -23.27
N LYS A 380 -0.71 24.15 -22.09
CA LYS A 380 -0.93 25.45 -21.42
C LYS A 380 0.12 25.78 -20.35
N VAL A 381 1.15 24.96 -20.18
CA VAL A 381 2.24 25.16 -19.21
C VAL A 381 3.42 25.91 -19.81
#